data_df72425ea7e328fab92ae3526c2ed8b3
#
_entry.id   df72425ea7e328fab92ae3526c2ed8b3
#
_cell.length_a   1.000
_cell.length_b   1.000
_cell.length_c   1.000
_cell.angle_alpha   90.00
_cell.angle_beta   90.00
_cell.angle_gamma   90.00
#
_symmetry.space_group_name_H-M   'P 1'
#
loop_
_entity.id
_entity.type
_entity.pdbx_description
1 polymer ?
#
loop_
_entity_poly.entity_id
_entity_poly.type
_entity_poly.pdbx_seq_one_letter_code
_entity_poly.pdbx_strand_id
1 'polypeptide(L)'
;RNSCYTSSYRQPVSLVVEWVLIGGLAMQDKLHEIRVFENFQEELFETGHVIVTTEVVEKSLNYFGNAHGGYLFTLCDQVAGLVALSTGDYAVTLQSNINYLKAGHLSDQLKIEGLCVHNGKTTKLVEVLITNQEEKILTRATFTMYVTGSISE
;
A
#
# COMPACT_ATOMS: atom_id res chain seq x y z
N ARG A 1 27.58 31.24 -6.06
CA ARG A 1 27.70 31.91 -4.75
C ARG A 1 26.80 31.15 -3.78
N ASN A 2 27.45 30.47 -2.85
CA ASN A 2 26.86 29.59 -1.86
C ASN A 2 26.04 30.39 -0.85
N SER A 3 24.79 30.05 -0.67
CA SER A 3 24.03 30.45 0.50
C SER A 3 23.87 29.21 1.38
N CYS A 4 24.64 29.19 2.46
CA CYS A 4 24.49 28.22 3.52
C CYS A 4 23.17 28.44 4.26
N TYR A 5 22.29 27.44 4.21
CA TYR A 5 21.22 27.31 5.18
C TYR A 5 21.82 26.79 6.49
N THR A 6 22.12 27.68 7.40
CA THR A 6 22.35 27.29 8.80
C THR A 6 20.98 27.14 9.46
N SER A 7 20.49 25.91 9.52
CA SER A 7 19.35 25.55 10.36
C SER A 7 19.81 25.57 11.81
N SER A 8 19.49 26.65 12.52
CA SER A 8 19.57 26.68 13.98
C SER A 8 18.41 25.82 14.51
N TYR A 9 18.69 24.57 14.83
CA TYR A 9 17.81 23.76 15.67
C TYR A 9 17.73 24.41 17.03
N ARG A 10 16.70 25.23 17.27
CA ARG A 10 16.29 25.57 18.63
C ARG A 10 15.76 24.29 19.25
N GLN A 11 16.37 23.85 20.33
CA GLN A 11 15.82 22.83 21.21
C GLN A 11 14.37 23.21 21.53
N PRO A 12 13.42 22.30 21.38
CA PRO A 12 12.05 22.61 21.77
C PRO A 12 12.03 22.87 23.25
N VAL A 13 11.54 24.05 23.64
CA VAL A 13 11.07 24.33 24.99
C VAL A 13 10.23 23.12 25.39
N SER A 14 10.50 22.55 26.56
CA SER A 14 9.73 21.43 27.11
C SER A 14 8.28 21.86 27.24
N LEU A 15 7.51 21.68 26.19
CA LEU A 15 6.08 21.57 26.26
C LEU A 15 5.84 20.25 27.00
N VAL A 16 5.51 20.35 28.28
CA VAL A 16 4.76 19.30 28.97
C VAL A 16 3.45 19.25 28.23
N VAL A 17 3.42 18.41 27.19
CA VAL A 17 2.17 18.04 26.53
C VAL A 17 1.45 17.23 27.60
N GLU A 18 0.46 17.84 28.25
CA GLU A 18 -0.52 17.07 29.01
C GLU A 18 -1.10 16.05 28.04
N TRP A 19 -0.71 14.78 28.20
CA TRP A 19 -1.19 13.67 27.43
C TRP A 19 -2.68 13.54 27.69
N VAL A 20 -3.49 14.04 26.79
CA VAL A 20 -4.93 13.75 26.80
C VAL A 20 -5.07 12.25 26.59
N LEU A 21 -5.37 11.56 27.69
CA LEU A 21 -5.71 10.14 27.70
C LEU A 21 -7.01 9.94 26.92
N ILE A 22 -6.90 9.66 25.62
CA ILE A 22 -8.02 9.17 24.86
C ILE A 22 -8.13 7.68 25.16
N GLY A 23 -9.07 7.31 26.02
CA GLY A 23 -9.36 5.91 26.35
C GLY A 23 -8.30 5.19 27.20
N GLY A 24 -7.49 5.92 27.99
CA GLY A 24 -6.59 5.32 28.99
C GLY A 24 -5.27 4.71 28.46
N LEU A 25 -5.02 4.75 27.14
CA LEU A 25 -3.79 4.21 26.54
C LEU A 25 -2.84 5.34 26.13
N ALA A 26 -1.55 5.20 26.46
CA ALA A 26 -0.51 6.08 25.96
C ALA A 26 -0.41 6.00 24.44
N MET A 27 -0.02 7.11 23.76
CA MET A 27 0.11 7.15 22.31
C MET A 27 1.08 6.08 21.77
N GLN A 28 2.12 5.74 22.54
CA GLN A 28 3.10 4.72 22.20
C GLN A 28 2.49 3.33 22.06
N ASP A 29 1.43 3.02 22.83
CA ASP A 29 0.74 1.73 22.77
C ASP A 29 -0.11 1.58 21.50
N LYS A 30 -0.30 2.67 20.76
CA LYS A 30 -1.07 2.71 19.50
C LYS A 30 -0.19 2.54 18.26
N LEU A 31 1.12 2.72 18.41
CA LEU A 31 2.08 2.50 17.34
C LEU A 31 2.59 1.06 17.44
N HIS A 32 2.45 0.31 16.38
CA HIS A 32 2.92 -1.07 16.30
C HIS A 32 3.47 -1.39 14.91
N GLU A 33 4.26 -2.44 14.85
CA GLU A 33 4.75 -2.98 13.58
C GLU A 33 3.58 -3.55 12.77
N ILE A 34 3.49 -3.16 11.50
CA ILE A 34 2.51 -3.69 10.56
C ILE A 34 3.19 -4.66 9.62
N ARG A 35 2.69 -5.88 9.55
CA ARG A 35 3.16 -6.90 8.62
C ARG A 35 2.26 -6.96 7.40
N VAL A 36 2.90 -7.04 6.23
CA VAL A 36 2.21 -6.92 4.95
C VAL A 36 2.21 -8.24 4.18
N PHE A 37 3.34 -8.90 4.06
CA PHE A 37 3.52 -10.03 3.14
C PHE A 37 3.53 -11.39 3.84
N GLU A 38 2.65 -11.58 4.82
CA GLU A 38 2.38 -12.88 5.40
C GLU A 38 1.26 -13.59 4.60
N ASN A 39 1.41 -14.90 4.37
CA ASN A 39 0.42 -15.75 3.68
C ASN A 39 0.04 -15.30 2.25
N PHE A 40 0.95 -14.61 1.58
CA PHE A 40 0.75 -14.11 0.22
C PHE A 40 0.85 -15.26 -0.79
N GLN A 41 -0.17 -15.44 -1.64
CA GLN A 41 -0.23 -16.48 -2.66
C GLN A 41 -0.53 -15.86 -4.03
N GLU A 42 0.18 -16.33 -5.05
CA GLU A 42 -0.08 -16.00 -6.44
C GLU A 42 -1.19 -16.91 -6.96
N GLU A 43 -2.28 -16.31 -7.46
CA GLU A 43 -3.40 -17.05 -8.09
C GLU A 43 -3.34 -16.94 -9.62
N LEU A 44 -2.90 -15.79 -10.14
CA LEU A 44 -2.80 -15.54 -11.57
C LEU A 44 -1.63 -14.60 -11.86
N PHE A 45 -0.80 -14.95 -12.84
CA PHE A 45 0.23 -14.08 -13.37
C PHE A 45 0.24 -14.15 -14.89
N GLU A 46 -0.52 -13.26 -15.53
CA GLU A 46 -0.64 -13.14 -16.99
C GLU A 46 -0.22 -11.75 -17.44
N THR A 47 0.11 -11.58 -18.71
CA THR A 47 0.50 -10.28 -19.26
C THR A 47 -0.57 -9.22 -19.01
N GLY A 48 -0.25 -8.24 -18.18
CA GLY A 48 -1.14 -7.14 -17.81
C GLY A 48 -2.24 -7.50 -16.81
N HIS A 49 -2.27 -8.73 -16.28
CA HIS A 49 -3.26 -9.16 -15.30
C HIS A 49 -2.63 -10.05 -14.23
N VAL A 50 -2.72 -9.62 -12.98
CA VAL A 50 -2.16 -10.34 -11.82
C VAL A 50 -3.21 -10.41 -10.73
N ILE A 51 -3.35 -11.60 -10.12
CA ILE A 51 -4.19 -11.82 -8.94
C ILE A 51 -3.35 -12.48 -7.87
N VAL A 52 -3.39 -11.91 -6.68
CA VAL A 52 -2.80 -12.50 -5.49
C VAL A 52 -3.81 -12.54 -4.36
N THR A 53 -3.63 -13.48 -3.44
CA THR A 53 -4.48 -13.60 -2.25
C THR A 53 -3.64 -13.54 -0.99
N THR A 54 -4.24 -13.09 0.09
CA THR A 54 -3.66 -13.08 1.44
C THR A 54 -4.76 -13.04 2.49
N GLU A 55 -4.41 -13.30 3.74
CA GLU A 55 -5.31 -13.18 4.87
C GLU A 55 -4.95 -11.97 5.73
N VAL A 56 -5.95 -11.27 6.24
CA VAL A 56 -5.74 -10.20 7.23
C VAL A 56 -5.40 -10.82 8.57
N VAL A 57 -4.16 -10.64 9.00
CA VAL A 57 -3.67 -11.12 10.30
C VAL A 57 -3.71 -10.01 11.35
N GLU A 58 -3.57 -10.37 12.63
CA GLU A 58 -3.63 -9.41 13.75
C GLU A 58 -2.63 -8.24 13.57
N LYS A 59 -1.41 -8.53 13.07
CA LYS A 59 -0.37 -7.52 12.82
C LYS A 59 -0.60 -6.66 11.58
N SER A 60 -1.66 -6.92 10.81
CA SER A 60 -2.10 -6.07 9.70
C SER A 60 -3.22 -5.09 10.10
N LEU A 61 -3.66 -5.14 11.36
CA LEU A 61 -4.73 -4.29 11.86
C LEU A 61 -4.21 -2.92 12.30
N ASN A 62 -5.08 -1.92 12.20
CA ASN A 62 -4.89 -0.62 12.82
C ASN A 62 -5.37 -0.64 14.28
N TYR A 63 -5.19 0.47 14.98
CA TYR A 63 -5.62 0.63 16.37
C TYR A 63 -7.14 0.38 16.60
N PHE A 64 -7.96 0.55 15.57
CA PHE A 64 -9.42 0.33 15.63
C PHE A 64 -9.85 -1.11 15.33
N GLY A 65 -8.90 -2.02 15.10
CA GLY A 65 -9.17 -3.43 14.79
C GLY A 65 -9.58 -3.70 13.34
N ASN A 66 -9.37 -2.75 12.44
CA ASN A 66 -9.60 -2.92 11.00
C ASN A 66 -8.27 -3.09 10.26
N ALA A 67 -8.30 -3.69 9.08
CA ALA A 67 -7.14 -3.74 8.20
C ALA A 67 -6.56 -2.32 8.00
N HIS A 68 -5.26 -2.16 8.29
CA HIS A 68 -4.60 -0.86 8.23
C HIS A 68 -4.57 -0.32 6.81
N GLY A 69 -4.90 0.97 6.62
CA GLY A 69 -4.89 1.58 5.28
C GLY A 69 -3.53 1.47 4.59
N GLY A 70 -2.42 1.65 5.32
CA GLY A 70 -1.07 1.44 4.79
C GLY A 70 -0.79 0.00 4.37
N TYR A 71 -1.33 -1.00 5.09
CA TYR A 71 -1.28 -2.41 4.70
C TYR A 71 -1.99 -2.62 3.36
N LEU A 72 -3.23 -2.16 3.23
CA LEU A 72 -4.00 -2.29 1.99
C LEU A 72 -3.34 -1.54 0.83
N PHE A 73 -2.77 -0.35 1.10
CA PHE A 73 -2.01 0.41 0.10
C PHE A 73 -0.79 -0.37 -0.40
N THR A 74 -0.01 -0.96 0.51
CA THR A 74 1.20 -1.71 0.16
C THR A 74 0.87 -2.95 -0.68
N LEU A 75 -0.23 -3.64 -0.39
CA LEU A 75 -0.71 -4.75 -1.23
C LEU A 75 -1.05 -4.27 -2.64
N CYS A 76 -1.74 -3.13 -2.78
CA CYS A 76 -2.06 -2.56 -4.09
C CYS A 76 -0.79 -2.16 -4.86
N ASP A 77 0.16 -1.50 -4.21
CA ASP A 77 1.42 -1.06 -4.82
C ASP A 77 2.27 -2.23 -5.30
N GLN A 78 2.37 -3.29 -4.48
CA GLN A 78 3.07 -4.52 -4.84
C GLN A 78 2.44 -5.16 -6.09
N VAL A 79 1.11 -5.28 -6.13
CA VAL A 79 0.42 -5.87 -7.29
C VAL A 79 0.56 -4.99 -8.53
N ALA A 80 0.52 -3.66 -8.39
CA ALA A 80 0.76 -2.76 -9.51
C ALA A 80 2.17 -2.95 -10.11
N GLY A 81 3.19 -3.15 -9.27
CA GLY A 81 4.54 -3.50 -9.70
C GLY A 81 4.60 -4.85 -10.44
N LEU A 82 3.92 -5.87 -9.92
CA LEU A 82 3.83 -7.20 -10.56
C LEU A 82 3.11 -7.13 -11.91
N VAL A 83 2.07 -6.32 -12.03
CA VAL A 83 1.37 -6.09 -13.31
C VAL A 83 2.30 -5.44 -14.32
N ALA A 84 3.07 -4.41 -13.93
CA ALA A 84 4.05 -3.79 -14.82
C ALA A 84 5.12 -4.82 -15.25
N LEU A 85 5.63 -5.61 -14.31
CA LEU A 85 6.60 -6.69 -14.59
C LEU A 85 6.05 -7.72 -15.58
N SER A 86 4.78 -8.10 -15.44
CA SER A 86 4.13 -9.09 -16.33
C SER A 86 4.04 -8.63 -17.78
N THR A 87 4.15 -7.32 -18.05
CA THR A 87 4.17 -6.76 -19.41
C THR A 87 5.57 -6.74 -20.03
N GLY A 88 6.59 -7.27 -19.33
CA GLY A 88 7.97 -7.36 -19.81
C GLY A 88 8.87 -6.17 -19.46
N ASP A 89 8.40 -5.26 -18.59
CA ASP A 89 9.14 -4.06 -18.22
C ASP A 89 9.37 -3.94 -16.70
N TYR A 90 10.52 -3.40 -16.32
CA TYR A 90 10.75 -2.90 -14.98
C TYR A 90 10.13 -1.51 -14.83
N ALA A 91 9.41 -1.29 -13.76
CA ALA A 91 8.78 0.00 -13.52
C ALA A 91 8.73 0.31 -12.02
N VAL A 92 8.67 1.60 -11.71
CA VAL A 92 8.51 2.10 -10.34
C VAL A 92 7.26 2.97 -10.26
N THR A 93 6.67 3.03 -9.08
CA THR A 93 5.49 3.86 -8.84
C THR A 93 5.83 5.33 -8.94
N LEU A 94 5.20 6.05 -9.87
CA LEU A 94 5.34 7.49 -10.06
C LEU A 94 4.27 8.25 -9.29
N GLN A 95 3.02 7.78 -9.34
CA GLN A 95 1.88 8.40 -8.70
C GLN A 95 0.82 7.32 -8.42
N SER A 96 0.07 7.50 -7.36
CA SER A 96 -1.04 6.62 -7.02
C SER A 96 -2.21 7.40 -6.44
N ASN A 97 -3.40 6.84 -6.60
CA ASN A 97 -4.61 7.25 -5.91
C ASN A 97 -5.29 6.01 -5.35
N ILE A 98 -5.73 6.08 -4.11
CA ILE A 98 -6.42 4.97 -3.45
C ILE A 98 -7.68 5.46 -2.74
N ASN A 99 -8.75 4.68 -2.84
CA ASN A 99 -10.01 4.91 -2.16
C ASN A 99 -10.32 3.69 -1.28
N TYR A 100 -10.50 3.93 0.01
CA TYR A 100 -10.92 2.94 1.00
C TYR A 100 -12.44 2.99 1.10
N LEU A 101 -13.11 1.97 0.60
CA LEU A 101 -14.57 1.95 0.43
C LEU A 101 -15.26 1.22 1.57
N LYS A 102 -14.61 0.18 2.11
CA LYS A 102 -15.10 -0.61 3.24
C LYS A 102 -13.93 -1.05 4.11
N ALA A 103 -14.20 -1.26 5.40
CA ALA A 103 -13.22 -1.82 6.31
C ALA A 103 -12.98 -3.31 5.99
N GLY A 104 -11.71 -3.73 6.05
CA GLY A 104 -11.34 -5.13 6.13
C GLY A 104 -11.17 -5.53 7.60
N HIS A 105 -11.44 -6.78 7.92
CA HIS A 105 -11.44 -7.29 9.30
C HIS A 105 -10.46 -8.46 9.44
N LEU A 106 -10.12 -8.78 10.68
CA LEU A 106 -9.30 -9.95 11.02
C LEU A 106 -9.86 -11.20 10.34
N SER A 107 -8.97 -12.01 9.76
CA SER A 107 -9.27 -13.25 9.02
C SER A 107 -10.02 -13.06 7.70
N ASP A 108 -10.27 -11.84 7.24
CA ASP A 108 -10.73 -11.63 5.87
C ASP A 108 -9.73 -12.21 4.88
N GLN A 109 -10.24 -13.01 3.94
CA GLN A 109 -9.48 -13.49 2.81
C GLN A 109 -9.53 -12.43 1.70
N LEU A 110 -8.41 -11.81 1.45
CA LEU A 110 -8.31 -10.74 0.47
C LEU A 110 -7.87 -11.27 -0.88
N LYS A 111 -8.58 -10.85 -1.94
CA LYS A 111 -8.13 -10.98 -3.32
C LYS A 111 -7.71 -9.60 -3.82
N ILE A 112 -6.48 -9.49 -4.27
CA ILE A 112 -5.89 -8.27 -4.83
C ILE A 112 -5.72 -8.52 -6.33
N GLU A 113 -6.50 -7.84 -7.14
CA GLU A 113 -6.52 -7.98 -8.59
C GLU A 113 -6.03 -6.71 -9.26
N GLY A 114 -4.97 -6.82 -10.06
CA GLY A 114 -4.37 -5.74 -10.81
C GLY A 114 -4.52 -5.92 -12.31
N LEU A 115 -4.90 -4.85 -13.01
CA LEU A 115 -5.06 -4.81 -14.46
C LEU A 115 -4.29 -3.64 -15.06
N CYS A 116 -3.49 -3.91 -16.09
CA CYS A 116 -2.85 -2.89 -16.90
C CYS A 116 -3.86 -2.31 -17.90
N VAL A 117 -4.40 -1.12 -17.61
CA VAL A 117 -5.39 -0.45 -18.46
C VAL A 117 -4.75 0.43 -19.54
N HIS A 118 -3.45 0.76 -19.38
CA HIS A 118 -2.63 1.42 -20.40
C HIS A 118 -1.20 0.91 -20.32
N ASN A 119 -0.70 0.36 -21.42
CA ASN A 119 0.66 -0.19 -21.53
C ASN A 119 1.50 0.67 -22.49
N GLY A 120 1.98 1.82 -22.00
CA GLY A 120 2.85 2.73 -22.76
C GLY A 120 4.34 2.41 -22.59
N LYS A 121 5.18 2.96 -23.47
CA LYS A 121 6.64 2.78 -23.42
C LYS A 121 7.31 3.47 -22.23
N THR A 122 6.77 4.59 -21.79
CA THR A 122 7.33 5.41 -20.70
C THR A 122 6.58 5.25 -19.42
N THR A 123 5.25 5.12 -19.51
CA THR A 123 4.38 4.97 -18.36
C THR A 123 3.32 3.89 -18.61
N LYS A 124 2.90 3.24 -17.54
CA LYS A 124 1.77 2.32 -17.54
C LYS A 124 0.74 2.80 -16.54
N LEU A 125 -0.53 2.57 -16.83
CA LEU A 125 -1.60 2.80 -15.85
C LEU A 125 -2.14 1.44 -15.42
N VAL A 126 -2.13 1.22 -14.12
CA VAL A 126 -2.63 -0.03 -13.50
C VAL A 126 -3.78 0.30 -12.56
N GLU A 127 -4.88 -0.38 -12.73
CA GLU A 127 -5.98 -0.40 -11.76
C GLU A 127 -5.84 -1.61 -10.84
N VAL A 128 -6.08 -1.40 -9.54
CA VAL A 128 -6.02 -2.46 -8.54
C VAL A 128 -7.28 -2.43 -7.67
N LEU A 129 -7.87 -3.59 -7.48
CA LEU A 129 -9.00 -3.80 -6.58
C LEU A 129 -8.61 -4.78 -5.47
N ILE A 130 -9.04 -4.48 -4.25
CA ILE A 130 -9.05 -5.46 -3.16
C ILE A 130 -10.49 -5.81 -2.83
N THR A 131 -10.80 -7.10 -2.89
CA THR A 131 -12.08 -7.66 -2.47
C THR A 131 -11.87 -8.65 -1.33
N ASN A 132 -12.88 -8.86 -0.50
CA ASN A 132 -12.87 -9.92 0.50
C ASN A 132 -13.60 -11.19 0.00
N GLN A 133 -13.68 -12.23 0.83
CA GLN A 133 -14.33 -13.51 0.52
C GLN A 133 -15.82 -13.41 0.17
N GLU A 134 -16.48 -12.28 0.50
CA GLU A 134 -17.85 -11.99 0.14
C GLU A 134 -17.97 -11.16 -1.14
N GLU A 135 -16.88 -11.04 -1.90
CA GLU A 135 -16.75 -10.20 -3.09
C GLU A 135 -17.04 -8.70 -2.87
N LYS A 136 -16.97 -8.24 -1.62
CA LYS A 136 -17.10 -6.83 -1.29
C LYS A 136 -15.81 -6.08 -1.63
N ILE A 137 -15.93 -5.02 -2.41
CA ILE A 137 -14.78 -4.15 -2.72
C ILE A 137 -14.42 -3.35 -1.46
N LEU A 138 -13.24 -3.62 -0.91
CA LEU A 138 -12.69 -2.89 0.22
C LEU A 138 -11.92 -1.65 -0.25
N THR A 139 -11.18 -1.79 -1.35
CA THR A 139 -10.26 -0.75 -1.84
C THR A 139 -10.25 -0.74 -3.36
N ARG A 140 -10.21 0.47 -3.92
CA ARG A 140 -9.96 0.70 -5.34
C ARG A 140 -8.79 1.68 -5.48
N ALA A 141 -7.81 1.33 -6.29
CA ALA A 141 -6.61 2.14 -6.49
C ALA A 141 -6.23 2.23 -7.97
N THR A 142 -5.54 3.30 -8.33
CA THR A 142 -4.87 3.47 -9.62
C THR A 142 -3.42 3.85 -9.40
N PHE A 143 -2.53 3.28 -10.20
CA PHE A 143 -1.09 3.52 -10.14
C PHE A 143 -0.58 3.92 -11.53
N THR A 144 0.10 5.06 -11.60
CA THR A 144 0.93 5.39 -12.76
C THR A 144 2.34 4.86 -12.48
N MET A 145 2.77 3.91 -13.29
CA MET A 145 4.09 3.28 -13.19
C MET A 145 5.02 3.88 -14.23
N TYR A 146 6.23 4.28 -13.82
CA TYR A 146 7.26 4.78 -14.72
C TYR A 146 8.18 3.63 -15.12
N VAL A 147 8.32 3.40 -16.43
CA VAL A 147 9.17 2.34 -16.99
C VAL A 147 10.64 2.74 -16.85
N THR A 148 11.43 1.87 -16.22
CA THR A 148 12.87 2.08 -15.97
C THR A 148 13.76 1.21 -16.85
N GLY A 149 13.22 0.16 -17.47
CA GLY A 149 13.94 -0.75 -18.34
C GLY A 149 13.04 -1.90 -18.82
N SER A 150 13.59 -2.74 -19.71
CA SER A 150 12.91 -3.95 -20.21
C SER A 150 13.60 -5.22 -19.69
N ILE A 151 12.84 -6.28 -19.47
CA ILE A 151 13.35 -7.59 -19.01
C ILE A 151 14.18 -8.27 -20.10
N SER A 152 13.96 -7.92 -21.35
CA SER A 152 14.62 -8.52 -22.53
C SER A 152 15.94 -7.87 -22.94
N GLU A 153 16.44 -6.89 -22.17
CA GLU A 153 17.74 -6.23 -22.41
C GLU A 153 18.86 -6.75 -21.53
#